data_82faf0bf8230848d743a85b64835acbe
#
_entry.id   82faf0bf8230848d743a85b64835acbe
#
_cell.length_a   1.000
_cell.length_b   1.000
_cell.length_c   1.000
_cell.angle_alpha   90.00
_cell.angle_beta   90.00
_cell.angle_gamma   90.00
#
_symmetry.space_group_name_H-M   'P 1'
#
loop_
_entity.id
_entity.type
_entity.pdbx_description
1 polymer ?
#
loop_
_entity_poly.entity_id
_entity_poly.type
_entity_poly.pdbx_seq_one_letter_code
_entity_poly.pdbx_strand_id
1 'polypeptide(L)'
;MMRVRFGIAPDSMLTLRTAARMARKAVDSNPKNVTMFCGKGGVGKTTSAAATALHHATTGKKTLVISTDFTPSLRDIFELECADKPARVTDNLYLDEVSYGDVKALWDKKFGPQVYDVFSTFVDIGYDEFANFVATILPGIRDEFMVDYIREISESGEFERIVWDTAPAGQTLGLLRMPSLMNHHLKPAARIYSSLKTTQNTKRSVLGVIREWQELSDKDMDFLRKKVEFNIVTIAEALAVGQLDDIFTEFRGYGLGIDHIIVNQVVEEADSPFLASKASMQQGYIAHLKGRYEQDSTILPLLPYEVKGIERIKEVERRLFASW
;
A
#
# COMPACT_ATOMS: atom_id res chain seq x y z
N MET A 1 -21.55 -48.89 -19.33
CA MET A 1 -21.63 -47.46 -18.95
C MET A 1 -20.23 -46.86 -18.93
N MET A 2 -19.82 -46.24 -20.04
CA MET A 2 -18.47 -45.76 -20.29
C MET A 2 -18.38 -44.29 -19.81
N ARG A 3 -17.59 -44.00 -18.77
CA ARG A 3 -17.30 -42.63 -18.32
C ARG A 3 -16.16 -42.06 -19.15
N VAL A 4 -16.50 -41.15 -20.06
CA VAL A 4 -15.50 -40.34 -20.79
C VAL A 4 -14.98 -39.26 -19.83
N ARG A 5 -13.71 -39.33 -19.44
CA ARG A 5 -13.00 -38.25 -18.75
C ARG A 5 -12.47 -37.30 -19.83
N PHE A 6 -13.03 -36.10 -19.93
CA PHE A 6 -12.42 -35.00 -20.65
C PHE A 6 -11.23 -34.47 -19.84
N GLY A 7 -10.03 -34.84 -20.18
CA GLY A 7 -8.81 -34.22 -19.69
C GLY A 7 -8.54 -32.96 -20.52
N ILE A 8 -8.66 -31.78 -19.92
CA ILE A 8 -8.20 -30.52 -20.53
C ILE A 8 -6.68 -30.52 -20.41
N ALA A 9 -5.96 -30.37 -21.53
CA ALA A 9 -4.50 -30.33 -21.56
C ALA A 9 -3.95 -29.11 -20.79
N PRO A 10 -2.81 -29.21 -20.07
CA PRO A 10 -2.24 -28.12 -19.26
C PRO A 10 -1.98 -26.83 -20.04
N ASP A 11 -1.63 -26.93 -21.33
CA ASP A 11 -1.36 -25.76 -22.19
C ASP A 11 -2.61 -24.91 -22.51
N SER A 12 -3.80 -25.53 -22.52
CA SER A 12 -5.04 -24.80 -22.78
C SER A 12 -5.49 -23.95 -21.57
N MET A 13 -5.13 -24.34 -20.36
CA MET A 13 -5.37 -23.55 -19.15
C MET A 13 -4.46 -22.33 -19.06
N LEU A 14 -3.19 -22.47 -19.49
CA LEU A 14 -2.23 -21.35 -19.50
C LEU A 14 -2.66 -20.27 -20.51
N THR A 15 -3.13 -20.68 -21.70
CA THR A 15 -3.64 -19.77 -22.74
C THR A 15 -4.92 -19.05 -22.32
N LEU A 16 -5.85 -19.74 -21.65
CA LEU A 16 -7.07 -19.15 -21.12
C LEU A 16 -6.80 -18.14 -19.99
N ARG A 17 -5.84 -18.44 -19.12
CA ARG A 17 -5.39 -17.51 -18.04
C ARG A 17 -4.75 -16.25 -18.62
N THR A 18 -3.90 -16.38 -19.63
CA THR A 18 -3.25 -15.25 -20.31
C THR A 18 -4.28 -14.38 -21.07
N ALA A 19 -5.25 -15.00 -21.74
CA ALA A 19 -6.32 -14.30 -22.44
C ALA A 19 -7.26 -13.56 -21.47
N ALA A 20 -7.61 -14.17 -20.32
CA ALA A 20 -8.42 -13.54 -19.29
C ALA A 20 -7.70 -12.35 -18.62
N ARG A 21 -6.37 -12.43 -18.47
CA ARG A 21 -5.52 -11.35 -17.97
C ARG A 21 -5.45 -10.20 -18.98
N MET A 22 -5.24 -10.49 -20.25
CA MET A 22 -5.26 -9.47 -21.31
C MET A 22 -6.62 -8.79 -21.43
N ALA A 23 -7.71 -9.53 -21.28
CA ALA A 23 -9.05 -8.98 -21.26
C ALA A 23 -9.30 -8.08 -20.02
N ARG A 24 -8.81 -8.45 -18.84
CA ARG A 24 -8.86 -7.58 -17.64
C ARG A 24 -8.04 -6.29 -17.82
N LYS A 25 -6.83 -6.37 -18.38
CA LYS A 25 -6.01 -5.19 -18.71
C LYS A 25 -6.66 -4.27 -19.76
N ALA A 26 -7.45 -4.81 -20.69
CA ALA A 26 -8.11 -4.05 -21.76
C ALA A 26 -9.41 -3.36 -21.31
N VAL A 27 -10.01 -3.77 -20.20
CA VAL A 27 -11.26 -3.19 -19.67
C VAL A 27 -11.00 -1.98 -18.76
N ASP A 28 -9.77 -1.83 -18.22
CA ASP A 28 -9.43 -0.70 -17.35
C ASP A 28 -9.02 0.52 -18.19
N SER A 29 -10.00 1.37 -18.52
CA SER A 29 -9.80 2.61 -19.28
C SER A 29 -8.94 3.67 -18.57
N ASN A 30 -8.47 3.39 -17.34
CA ASN A 30 -7.64 4.29 -16.57
C ASN A 30 -6.54 3.50 -15.83
N PRO A 31 -5.29 3.49 -16.35
CA PRO A 31 -4.22 2.67 -15.80
C PRO A 31 -3.93 3.03 -14.34
N LYS A 32 -3.69 2.02 -13.51
CA LYS A 32 -3.22 2.19 -12.14
C LYS A 32 -1.90 2.98 -12.18
N ASN A 33 -1.84 4.07 -11.44
CA ASN A 33 -0.65 4.94 -11.38
C ASN A 33 0.06 4.92 -10.03
N VAL A 34 -0.47 4.18 -9.06
CA VAL A 34 0.12 3.96 -7.74
C VAL A 34 0.49 2.49 -7.59
N THR A 35 1.73 2.20 -7.21
CA THR A 35 2.20 0.83 -6.89
C THR A 35 2.53 0.77 -5.40
N MET A 36 1.79 -0.02 -4.63
CA MET A 36 1.95 -0.15 -3.18
C MET A 36 2.65 -1.45 -2.82
N PHE A 37 3.65 -1.38 -1.94
CA PHE A 37 4.39 -2.53 -1.43
C PHE A 37 3.97 -2.89 -0.02
N CYS A 38 3.44 -4.10 0.17
CA CYS A 38 3.01 -4.65 1.44
C CYS A 38 3.84 -5.90 1.80
N GLY A 39 3.89 -6.25 3.07
CA GLY A 39 4.58 -7.47 3.52
C GLY A 39 5.09 -7.34 4.94
N LYS A 40 5.63 -8.44 5.48
CA LYS A 40 6.20 -8.51 6.82
C LYS A 40 7.38 -7.53 6.99
N GLY A 41 7.76 -7.24 8.23
CA GLY A 41 9.01 -6.50 8.51
C GLY A 41 10.25 -7.24 8.01
N GLY A 42 11.20 -6.52 7.39
CA GLY A 42 12.49 -7.07 6.96
C GLY A 42 12.49 -7.92 5.69
N VAL A 43 11.37 -8.03 4.97
CA VAL A 43 11.29 -8.84 3.74
C VAL A 43 11.81 -8.11 2.48
N GLY A 44 12.14 -6.80 2.56
CA GLY A 44 12.67 -6.01 1.44
C GLY A 44 11.64 -5.16 0.70
N LYS A 45 10.58 -4.70 1.38
CA LYS A 45 9.59 -3.78 0.81
C LYS A 45 10.23 -2.50 0.27
N THR A 46 10.97 -1.79 1.12
CA THR A 46 11.65 -0.52 0.78
C THR A 46 12.62 -0.69 -0.39
N THR A 47 13.37 -1.79 -0.42
CA THR A 47 14.28 -2.11 -1.54
C THR A 47 13.51 -2.32 -2.85
N SER A 48 12.40 -3.07 -2.80
CA SER A 48 11.54 -3.31 -3.97
C SER A 48 10.85 -2.02 -4.43
N ALA A 49 10.41 -1.19 -3.50
CA ALA A 49 9.81 0.12 -3.78
C ALA A 49 10.85 1.06 -4.44
N ALA A 50 12.05 1.16 -3.87
CA ALA A 50 13.13 1.98 -4.43
C ALA A 50 13.51 1.53 -5.85
N ALA A 51 13.65 0.22 -6.09
CA ALA A 51 13.95 -0.34 -7.40
C ALA A 51 12.84 -0.06 -8.42
N THR A 52 11.56 -0.19 -8.02
CA THR A 52 10.42 0.10 -8.89
C THR A 52 10.31 1.59 -9.23
N ALA A 53 10.56 2.46 -8.25
CA ALA A 53 10.55 3.89 -8.48
C ALA A 53 11.67 4.32 -9.44
N LEU A 54 12.87 3.75 -9.27
CA LEU A 54 13.99 3.98 -10.16
C LEU A 54 13.68 3.51 -11.59
N HIS A 55 13.05 2.33 -11.74
CA HIS A 55 12.60 1.82 -13.05
C HIS A 55 11.67 2.79 -13.76
N HIS A 56 10.64 3.28 -13.09
CA HIS A 56 9.73 4.24 -13.69
C HIS A 56 10.44 5.54 -14.09
N ALA A 57 11.31 6.05 -13.23
CA ALA A 57 12.06 7.28 -13.49
C ALA A 57 13.04 7.13 -14.66
N THR A 58 13.73 6.00 -14.78
CA THR A 58 14.65 5.72 -15.90
C THR A 58 13.94 5.52 -17.23
N THR A 59 12.66 5.12 -17.20
CA THR A 59 11.79 5.08 -18.40
C THR A 59 11.16 6.44 -18.74
N GLY A 60 11.61 7.53 -18.09
CA GLY A 60 11.22 8.92 -18.40
C GLY A 60 9.95 9.39 -17.69
N LYS A 61 9.39 8.63 -16.75
CA LYS A 61 8.18 9.01 -16.01
C LYS A 61 8.54 9.80 -14.76
N LYS A 62 7.92 10.97 -14.57
CA LYS A 62 8.04 11.71 -13.31
C LYS A 62 7.45 10.88 -12.18
N THR A 63 8.28 10.41 -11.27
CA THR A 63 7.95 9.40 -10.26
C THR A 63 8.20 9.93 -8.86
N LEU A 64 7.26 9.70 -7.95
CA LEU A 64 7.40 9.89 -6.52
C LEU A 64 7.51 8.52 -5.84
N VAL A 65 8.57 8.29 -5.06
CA VAL A 65 8.58 7.22 -4.07
C VAL A 65 8.25 7.83 -2.71
N ILE A 66 7.24 7.29 -2.04
CA ILE A 66 6.75 7.83 -0.77
C ILE A 66 6.67 6.73 0.28
N SER A 67 7.19 7.00 1.47
CA SER A 67 7.07 6.08 2.62
C SER A 67 6.10 6.62 3.64
N THR A 68 5.22 5.74 4.09
CA THR A 68 4.31 5.94 5.23
C THR A 68 4.71 5.08 6.43
N ASP A 69 5.89 4.47 6.42
CA ASP A 69 6.51 3.85 7.58
C ASP A 69 7.08 4.95 8.49
N PHE A 70 6.73 4.94 9.77
CA PHE A 70 7.25 5.93 10.74
C PHE A 70 8.69 5.64 11.21
N THR A 71 9.26 4.55 10.74
CA THR A 71 10.69 4.25 10.80
C THR A 71 11.25 4.20 9.37
N PRO A 72 11.21 5.33 8.65
CA PRO A 72 11.49 5.35 7.24
C PRO A 72 12.96 5.03 6.96
N SER A 73 13.21 4.39 5.82
CA SER A 73 14.56 4.02 5.36
C SER A 73 14.79 4.34 3.88
N LEU A 74 13.86 5.10 3.25
CA LEU A 74 14.03 5.49 1.85
C LEU A 74 15.19 6.44 1.65
N ARG A 75 15.40 7.41 2.56
CA ARG A 75 16.56 8.32 2.49
C ARG A 75 17.86 7.56 2.65
N ASP A 76 17.90 6.60 3.57
CA ASP A 76 19.08 5.78 3.84
C ASP A 76 19.44 4.91 2.62
N ILE A 77 18.44 4.28 1.98
CA ILE A 77 18.69 3.41 0.82
C ILE A 77 19.14 4.20 -0.43
N PHE A 78 18.69 5.47 -0.57
CA PHE A 78 19.14 6.39 -1.63
C PHE A 78 20.35 7.23 -1.24
N GLU A 79 20.86 7.11 -0.02
CA GLU A 79 21.99 7.90 0.51
C GLU A 79 21.76 9.42 0.42
N LEU A 80 20.55 9.88 0.78
CA LEU A 80 20.17 11.27 0.71
C LEU A 80 20.26 11.96 2.07
N GLU A 81 21.03 13.06 2.11
CA GLU A 81 21.22 13.90 3.30
C GLU A 81 20.28 15.14 3.31
N CYS A 82 19.63 15.48 2.20
CA CYS A 82 18.81 16.69 2.11
C CYS A 82 17.51 16.58 2.90
N ALA A 83 17.03 17.73 3.44
CA ALA A 83 15.79 17.82 4.21
C ALA A 83 14.57 18.21 3.37
N ASP A 84 14.74 18.44 2.07
CA ASP A 84 13.67 18.87 1.17
C ASP A 84 12.55 17.84 1.08
N LYS A 85 11.33 18.31 0.90
CA LYS A 85 10.13 17.47 0.74
C LYS A 85 9.26 17.99 -0.43
N PRO A 86 9.07 17.21 -1.49
CA PRO A 86 9.80 15.97 -1.79
C PRO A 86 11.26 16.22 -2.19
N ALA A 87 12.18 15.34 -1.75
CA ALA A 87 13.58 15.40 -2.12
C ALA A 87 13.80 14.90 -3.55
N ARG A 88 14.60 15.60 -4.36
CA ARG A 88 14.95 15.13 -5.69
C ARG A 88 16.10 14.11 -5.61
N VAL A 89 15.88 12.91 -6.11
CA VAL A 89 16.86 11.82 -6.18
C VAL A 89 17.61 11.81 -7.52
N THR A 90 16.83 11.89 -8.62
CA THR A 90 17.33 12.00 -10.00
C THR A 90 16.47 12.98 -10.79
N ASP A 91 16.67 13.10 -12.11
CA ASP A 91 15.87 14.02 -12.94
C ASP A 91 14.37 13.75 -12.89
N ASN A 92 13.95 12.50 -12.81
CA ASN A 92 12.55 12.11 -12.78
C ASN A 92 12.13 11.38 -11.49
N LEU A 93 13.03 11.23 -10.51
CA LEU A 93 12.74 10.54 -9.26
C LEU A 93 12.76 11.52 -8.08
N TYR A 94 11.66 11.53 -7.36
CA TYR A 94 11.45 12.30 -6.14
C TYR A 94 11.13 11.35 -4.98
N LEU A 95 11.50 11.75 -3.77
CA LEU A 95 11.33 10.97 -2.56
C LEU A 95 10.63 11.80 -1.48
N ASP A 96 9.64 11.24 -0.82
CA ASP A 96 9.02 11.79 0.37
C ASP A 96 8.91 10.72 1.47
N GLU A 97 9.19 11.13 2.70
CA GLU A 97 8.97 10.34 3.91
C GLU A 97 8.01 11.11 4.81
N VAL A 98 6.78 10.61 4.91
CA VAL A 98 5.71 11.29 5.63
C VAL A 98 5.87 11.07 7.13
N SER A 99 6.15 12.14 7.85
CA SER A 99 6.26 12.13 9.31
C SER A 99 4.90 12.26 10.00
N TYR A 100 4.85 11.90 11.28
CA TYR A 100 3.68 12.15 12.12
C TYR A 100 3.26 13.61 12.14
N GLY A 101 4.24 14.54 12.15
CA GLY A 101 3.98 15.98 12.12
C GLY A 101 3.31 16.43 10.81
N ASP A 102 3.73 15.85 9.67
CA ASP A 102 3.14 16.17 8.36
C ASP A 102 1.67 15.74 8.32
N VAL A 103 1.36 14.53 8.79
CA VAL A 103 -0.02 14.03 8.87
C VAL A 103 -0.90 14.90 9.75
N LYS A 104 -0.38 15.27 10.93
CA LYS A 104 -1.10 16.17 11.84
C LYS A 104 -1.40 17.51 11.18
N ALA A 105 -0.41 18.11 10.51
CA ALA A 105 -0.57 19.39 9.84
C ALA A 105 -1.57 19.33 8.68
N LEU A 106 -1.55 18.24 7.90
CA LEU A 106 -2.50 18.01 6.83
C LEU A 106 -3.93 17.85 7.35
N TRP A 107 -4.10 17.04 8.40
CA TRP A 107 -5.40 16.86 9.06
C TRP A 107 -5.93 18.18 9.60
N ASP A 108 -5.11 18.90 10.34
CA ASP A 108 -5.48 20.16 10.94
C ASP A 108 -5.94 21.19 9.90
N LYS A 109 -5.19 21.31 8.81
CA LYS A 109 -5.53 22.19 7.69
C LYS A 109 -6.86 21.82 7.02
N LYS A 110 -7.13 20.53 6.85
CA LYS A 110 -8.26 20.06 6.05
C LYS A 110 -9.56 19.94 6.85
N PHE A 111 -9.48 19.48 8.09
CA PHE A 111 -10.65 19.09 8.89
C PHE A 111 -10.68 19.73 10.28
N GLY A 112 -9.53 20.17 10.80
CA GLY A 112 -9.41 20.68 12.16
C GLY A 112 -10.48 21.73 12.52
N PRO A 113 -10.64 22.82 11.74
CA PRO A 113 -11.62 23.86 12.05
C PRO A 113 -13.06 23.35 12.08
N GLN A 114 -13.47 22.53 11.11
CA GLN A 114 -14.85 22.03 11.04
C GLN A 114 -15.18 21.06 12.17
N VAL A 115 -14.24 20.19 12.52
CA VAL A 115 -14.43 19.24 13.63
C VAL A 115 -14.41 19.98 14.97
N TYR A 116 -13.56 20.99 15.10
CA TYR A 116 -13.53 21.84 16.28
C TYR A 116 -14.85 22.61 16.48
N ASP A 117 -15.41 23.21 15.43
CA ASP A 117 -16.71 23.89 15.48
C ASP A 117 -17.82 22.99 16.03
N VAL A 118 -17.80 21.72 15.63
CA VAL A 118 -18.73 20.74 16.18
C VAL A 118 -18.42 20.40 17.63
N PHE A 119 -17.16 20.14 17.96
CA PHE A 119 -16.74 19.69 19.27
C PHE A 119 -16.90 20.78 20.35
N SER A 120 -16.57 22.02 20.03
CA SER A 120 -16.70 23.18 20.91
C SER A 120 -18.16 23.52 21.30
N THR A 121 -19.14 22.96 20.56
CA THR A 121 -20.55 23.09 20.98
C THR A 121 -20.91 22.21 22.17
N PHE A 122 -20.11 21.20 22.50
CA PHE A 122 -20.36 20.24 23.57
C PHE A 122 -19.34 20.33 24.70
N VAL A 123 -18.14 20.82 24.43
CA VAL A 123 -17.02 20.88 25.37
C VAL A 123 -16.35 22.25 25.26
N ASP A 124 -16.16 22.91 26.39
CA ASP A 124 -15.38 24.15 26.44
C ASP A 124 -13.88 23.81 26.45
N ILE A 125 -13.26 23.86 25.29
CA ILE A 125 -11.86 23.47 25.05
C ILE A 125 -11.24 24.41 24.00
N GLY A 126 -9.98 24.79 24.19
CA GLY A 126 -9.25 25.59 23.20
C GLY A 126 -8.87 24.78 21.95
N TYR A 127 -8.72 25.46 20.80
CA TYR A 127 -8.39 24.80 19.53
C TYR A 127 -7.11 23.96 19.61
N ASP A 128 -6.04 24.50 20.19
CA ASP A 128 -4.75 23.80 20.30
C ASP A 128 -4.84 22.54 21.18
N GLU A 129 -5.60 22.62 22.27
CA GLU A 129 -5.84 21.50 23.16
C GLU A 129 -6.68 20.42 22.46
N PHE A 130 -7.72 20.84 21.74
CA PHE A 130 -8.54 19.95 20.89
C PHE A 130 -7.72 19.26 19.79
N ALA A 131 -6.90 20.00 19.04
CA ALA A 131 -6.07 19.46 17.97
C ALA A 131 -5.07 18.41 18.51
N ASN A 132 -4.47 18.68 19.68
CA ASN A 132 -3.60 17.72 20.36
C ASN A 132 -4.37 16.48 20.86
N PHE A 133 -5.57 16.67 21.40
CA PHE A 133 -6.43 15.59 21.87
C PHE A 133 -6.81 14.65 20.71
N VAL A 134 -7.30 15.20 19.60
CA VAL A 134 -7.69 14.41 18.42
C VAL A 134 -6.50 13.64 17.84
N ALA A 135 -5.37 14.31 17.67
CA ALA A 135 -4.15 13.69 17.15
C ALA A 135 -3.63 12.54 18.03
N THR A 136 -3.87 12.62 19.36
CA THR A 136 -3.36 11.63 20.32
C THR A 136 -4.30 10.43 20.52
N ILE A 137 -5.62 10.66 20.47
CA ILE A 137 -6.61 9.67 20.91
C ILE A 137 -7.24 8.90 19.75
N LEU A 138 -7.17 9.44 18.52
CA LEU A 138 -7.79 8.80 17.36
C LEU A 138 -6.73 8.27 16.37
N PRO A 139 -5.99 7.21 16.73
CA PRO A 139 -4.94 6.66 15.86
C PRO A 139 -5.46 6.25 14.46
N GLY A 140 -6.72 5.84 14.36
CA GLY A 140 -7.31 5.48 13.08
C GLY A 140 -7.56 6.64 12.12
N ILE A 141 -7.77 7.85 12.62
CA ILE A 141 -7.90 9.05 11.77
C ILE A 141 -6.62 9.28 10.96
N ARG A 142 -5.46 9.03 11.57
CA ARG A 142 -4.16 9.17 10.92
C ARG A 142 -4.04 8.25 9.69
N ASP A 143 -4.49 7.01 9.82
CA ASP A 143 -4.37 6.02 8.74
C ASP A 143 -5.31 6.37 7.57
N GLU A 144 -6.51 6.89 7.85
CA GLU A 144 -7.43 7.41 6.83
C GLU A 144 -6.80 8.55 6.04
N PHE A 145 -6.17 9.52 6.72
CA PHE A 145 -5.53 10.64 6.05
C PHE A 145 -4.32 10.25 5.22
N MET A 146 -3.63 9.15 5.53
CA MET A 146 -2.58 8.64 4.66
C MET A 146 -3.14 8.20 3.31
N VAL A 147 -4.25 7.49 3.29
CA VAL A 147 -4.89 7.07 2.04
C VAL A 147 -5.35 8.31 1.24
N ASP A 148 -6.04 9.24 1.91
CA ASP A 148 -6.51 10.49 1.33
C ASP A 148 -5.35 11.34 0.76
N TYR A 149 -4.26 11.46 1.49
CA TYR A 149 -3.07 12.18 1.04
C TYR A 149 -2.45 11.57 -0.23
N ILE A 150 -2.26 10.25 -0.27
CA ILE A 150 -1.75 9.57 -1.47
C ILE A 150 -2.71 9.71 -2.64
N ARG A 151 -4.03 9.66 -2.39
CA ARG A 151 -5.04 9.90 -3.40
C ARG A 151 -4.94 11.32 -3.98
N GLU A 152 -4.84 12.34 -3.13
CA GLU A 152 -4.70 13.74 -3.58
C GLU A 152 -3.44 13.95 -4.44
N ILE A 153 -2.29 13.37 -4.05
CA ILE A 153 -1.08 13.43 -4.87
C ILE A 153 -1.31 12.73 -6.22
N SER A 154 -1.97 11.57 -6.21
CA SER A 154 -2.29 10.83 -7.44
C SER A 154 -3.24 11.60 -8.37
N GLU A 155 -4.22 12.29 -7.80
CA GLU A 155 -5.21 13.08 -8.55
C GLU A 155 -4.66 14.43 -9.01
N SER A 156 -3.64 14.98 -8.35
CA SER A 156 -3.00 16.24 -8.76
C SER A 156 -2.36 16.18 -10.14
N GLY A 157 -1.97 14.98 -10.59
CA GLY A 157 -1.26 14.77 -11.84
C GLY A 157 0.18 15.30 -11.83
N GLU A 158 0.70 15.72 -10.68
CA GLU A 158 2.09 16.18 -10.57
C GLU A 158 3.10 15.08 -10.88
N PHE A 159 2.78 13.84 -10.46
CA PHE A 159 3.58 12.65 -10.70
C PHE A 159 2.81 11.66 -11.58
N GLU A 160 3.48 11.15 -12.62
CA GLU A 160 2.91 10.12 -13.49
C GLU A 160 2.86 8.74 -12.81
N ARG A 161 3.79 8.50 -11.87
CA ARG A 161 3.88 7.28 -11.07
C ARG A 161 4.13 7.62 -9.61
N ILE A 162 3.46 6.90 -8.74
CA ILE A 162 3.68 6.94 -7.30
C ILE A 162 4.01 5.52 -6.85
N VAL A 163 5.11 5.38 -6.13
CA VAL A 163 5.52 4.11 -5.52
C VAL A 163 5.41 4.27 -4.01
N TRP A 164 4.53 3.50 -3.43
CA TRP A 164 4.14 3.62 -2.02
C TRP A 164 4.79 2.51 -1.19
N ASP A 165 5.82 2.87 -0.44
CA ASP A 165 6.46 2.02 0.56
C ASP A 165 5.68 2.09 1.88
N THR A 166 5.39 0.94 2.48
CA THR A 166 4.53 0.87 3.66
C THR A 166 5.22 0.25 4.86
N ALA A 167 4.67 0.55 6.02
CA ALA A 167 4.97 -0.11 7.28
C ALA A 167 4.73 -1.66 7.20
N PRO A 168 5.16 -2.45 8.18
CA PRO A 168 4.89 -3.89 8.22
C PRO A 168 3.40 -4.22 8.10
N ALA A 169 3.09 -5.38 7.50
CA ALA A 169 1.76 -5.79 7.04
C ALA A 169 0.61 -5.52 8.03
N GLY A 170 0.80 -5.72 9.33
CA GLY A 170 -0.25 -5.47 10.33
C GLY A 170 -0.69 -4.00 10.38
N GLN A 171 0.25 -3.06 10.29
CA GLN A 171 -0.06 -1.62 10.25
C GLN A 171 -0.67 -1.24 8.88
N THR A 172 -0.11 -1.76 7.79
CA THR A 172 -0.63 -1.54 6.45
C THR A 172 -2.07 -2.02 6.29
N LEU A 173 -2.41 -3.21 6.82
CA LEU A 173 -3.78 -3.71 6.81
C LEU A 173 -4.72 -2.83 7.64
N GLY A 174 -4.24 -2.29 8.78
CA GLY A 174 -4.96 -1.28 9.56
C GLY A 174 -5.30 -0.06 8.72
N LEU A 175 -4.31 0.50 8.02
CA LEU A 175 -4.46 1.65 7.13
C LEU A 175 -5.48 1.37 6.01
N LEU A 176 -5.36 0.25 5.29
CA LEU A 176 -6.27 -0.12 4.20
C LEU A 176 -7.72 -0.37 4.66
N ARG A 177 -7.91 -0.75 5.92
CA ARG A 177 -9.22 -0.99 6.52
C ARG A 177 -9.95 0.30 6.88
N MET A 178 -9.22 1.40 7.14
CA MET A 178 -9.78 2.61 7.73
C MET A 178 -10.90 3.24 6.93
N PRO A 179 -10.83 3.44 5.60
CA PRO A 179 -11.93 4.02 4.84
C PRO A 179 -13.24 3.24 5.01
N SER A 180 -13.17 1.90 4.94
CA SER A 180 -14.34 1.05 5.13
C SER A 180 -14.89 1.10 6.55
N LEU A 181 -14.00 1.13 7.56
CA LEU A 181 -14.37 1.20 8.97
C LEU A 181 -15.03 2.54 9.31
N MET A 182 -14.46 3.66 8.83
CA MET A 182 -15.02 5.00 8.99
C MET A 182 -16.44 5.06 8.42
N ASN A 183 -16.64 4.62 7.19
CA ASN A 183 -17.95 4.60 6.57
C ASN A 183 -18.96 3.78 7.38
N HIS A 184 -18.54 2.63 7.92
CA HIS A 184 -19.39 1.79 8.78
C HIS A 184 -19.81 2.51 10.07
N HIS A 185 -18.89 3.24 10.72
CA HIS A 185 -19.19 3.97 11.97
C HIS A 185 -19.99 5.26 11.74
N LEU A 186 -19.76 5.96 10.65
CA LEU A 186 -20.46 7.20 10.34
C LEU A 186 -21.96 6.99 10.02
N LYS A 187 -22.36 5.83 9.46
CA LYS A 187 -23.77 5.51 9.20
C LYS A 187 -24.67 5.53 10.45
N PRO A 188 -24.36 4.82 11.54
CA PRO A 188 -25.14 4.92 12.77
C PRO A 188 -24.97 6.28 13.46
N ALA A 189 -23.82 6.94 13.37
CA ALA A 189 -23.59 8.26 13.94
C ALA A 189 -24.62 9.28 13.42
N ALA A 190 -24.89 9.30 12.12
CA ALA A 190 -25.89 10.18 11.53
C ALA A 190 -27.30 9.98 12.14
N ARG A 191 -27.69 8.74 12.44
CA ARG A 191 -28.98 8.42 13.09
C ARG A 191 -29.00 8.90 14.54
N ILE A 192 -27.93 8.65 15.28
CA ILE A 192 -27.80 9.08 16.69
C ILE A 192 -27.89 10.60 16.79
N TYR A 193 -27.11 11.32 15.99
CA TYR A 193 -27.10 12.79 16.02
C TYR A 193 -28.43 13.39 15.55
N SER A 194 -29.12 12.79 14.60
CA SER A 194 -30.44 13.25 14.18
C SER A 194 -31.50 13.13 15.29
N SER A 195 -31.34 12.19 16.22
CA SER A 195 -32.25 11.95 17.34
C SER A 195 -31.95 12.82 18.58
N LEU A 196 -30.77 13.42 18.67
CA LEU A 196 -30.40 14.25 19.82
C LEU A 196 -31.26 15.52 19.89
N LYS A 197 -31.66 15.94 21.10
CA LYS A 197 -32.35 17.21 21.37
C LYS A 197 -31.36 18.37 21.41
N THR A 198 -30.79 18.74 20.25
CA THR A 198 -29.89 19.87 20.07
C THR A 198 -30.50 20.92 19.14
N THR A 199 -29.89 22.12 19.05
CA THR A 199 -30.37 23.15 18.13
C THR A 199 -30.29 22.66 16.65
N GLN A 200 -31.19 23.18 15.79
CA GLN A 200 -31.21 22.80 14.39
C GLN A 200 -29.88 23.13 13.65
N ASN A 201 -29.23 24.23 14.02
CA ASN A 201 -27.95 24.63 13.41
C ASN A 201 -26.83 23.66 13.76
N THR A 202 -26.70 23.26 15.02
CA THR A 202 -25.73 22.24 15.46
C THR A 202 -25.95 20.91 14.75
N LYS A 203 -27.21 20.46 14.62
CA LYS A 203 -27.52 19.22 13.87
C LYS A 203 -27.10 19.28 12.42
N ARG A 204 -27.32 20.42 11.73
CA ARG A 204 -26.92 20.60 10.33
C ARG A 204 -25.40 20.58 10.16
N SER A 205 -24.68 21.22 11.06
CA SER A 205 -23.21 21.22 11.04
C SER A 205 -22.64 19.82 11.22
N VAL A 206 -23.05 19.09 12.26
CA VAL A 206 -22.60 17.71 12.52
C VAL A 206 -22.95 16.76 11.39
N LEU A 207 -24.18 16.81 10.87
CA LEU A 207 -24.57 15.95 9.74
C LEU A 207 -23.86 16.30 8.45
N GLY A 208 -23.46 17.58 8.27
CA GLY A 208 -22.60 18.01 7.17
C GLY A 208 -21.23 17.33 7.24
N VAL A 209 -20.53 17.44 8.37
CA VAL A 209 -19.22 16.80 8.60
C VAL A 209 -19.29 15.27 8.41
N ILE A 210 -20.33 14.62 8.95
CA ILE A 210 -20.50 13.16 8.77
C ILE A 210 -20.63 12.79 7.28
N ARG A 211 -21.37 13.56 6.48
CA ARG A 211 -21.52 13.30 5.04
C ARG A 211 -20.19 13.50 4.29
N GLU A 212 -19.50 14.59 4.56
CA GLU A 212 -18.20 14.88 3.95
C GLU A 212 -17.20 13.75 4.21
N TRP A 213 -17.18 13.22 5.43
CA TRP A 213 -16.31 12.09 5.78
C TRP A 213 -16.74 10.77 5.14
N GLN A 214 -18.05 10.54 4.99
CA GLN A 214 -18.54 9.37 4.23
C GLN A 214 -18.13 9.45 2.76
N GLU A 215 -18.29 10.62 2.14
CA GLU A 215 -17.88 10.85 0.75
C GLU A 215 -16.37 10.71 0.57
N LEU A 216 -15.57 11.15 1.55
CA LEU A 216 -14.13 10.96 1.56
C LEU A 216 -13.77 9.49 1.60
N SER A 217 -14.31 8.75 2.57
CA SER A 217 -14.05 7.31 2.72
C SER A 217 -14.47 6.52 1.48
N ASP A 218 -15.57 6.88 0.82
CA ASP A 218 -16.00 6.24 -0.43
C ASP A 218 -15.02 6.55 -1.58
N LYS A 219 -14.51 7.79 -1.68
CA LYS A 219 -13.46 8.17 -2.67
C LYS A 219 -12.15 7.43 -2.43
N ASP A 220 -11.72 7.29 -1.19
CA ASP A 220 -10.50 6.59 -0.82
C ASP A 220 -10.59 5.09 -1.13
N MET A 221 -11.73 4.46 -0.83
CA MET A 221 -11.96 3.07 -1.23
C MET A 221 -11.99 2.88 -2.75
N ASP A 222 -12.58 3.81 -3.48
CA ASP A 222 -12.60 3.79 -4.95
C ASP A 222 -11.19 4.00 -5.53
N PHE A 223 -10.40 4.89 -4.95
CA PHE A 223 -9.00 5.09 -5.30
C PHE A 223 -8.18 3.81 -5.10
N LEU A 224 -8.26 3.19 -3.91
CA LEU A 224 -7.56 1.94 -3.61
C LEU A 224 -7.90 0.83 -4.60
N ARG A 225 -9.16 0.72 -5.02
CA ARG A 225 -9.61 -0.31 -5.97
C ARG A 225 -9.18 -0.04 -7.41
N LYS A 226 -9.20 1.23 -7.84
CA LYS A 226 -9.08 1.58 -9.25
C LYS A 226 -7.68 2.09 -9.64
N LYS A 227 -6.93 2.65 -8.69
CA LYS A 227 -5.66 3.34 -8.96
C LYS A 227 -4.44 2.68 -8.35
N VAL A 228 -4.63 1.82 -7.35
CA VAL A 228 -3.52 1.19 -6.62
C VAL A 228 -3.29 -0.24 -7.10
N GLU A 229 -2.06 -0.55 -7.46
CA GLU A 229 -1.54 -1.89 -7.70
C GLU A 229 -0.87 -2.39 -6.43
N PHE A 230 -1.32 -3.54 -5.92
CA PHE A 230 -0.84 -4.08 -4.65
C PHE A 230 0.17 -5.21 -4.89
N ASN A 231 1.42 -4.97 -4.48
CA ASN A 231 2.50 -5.93 -4.56
C ASN A 231 2.86 -6.43 -3.15
N ILE A 232 2.82 -7.74 -2.96
CA ILE A 232 3.23 -8.36 -1.70
C ILE A 232 4.68 -8.80 -1.80
N VAL A 233 5.51 -8.33 -0.86
CA VAL A 233 6.88 -8.79 -0.70
C VAL A 233 6.94 -9.80 0.44
N THR A 234 7.53 -10.96 0.17
CA THR A 234 7.70 -12.05 1.15
C THR A 234 9.07 -12.69 1.00
N ILE A 235 9.42 -13.57 1.92
CA ILE A 235 10.57 -14.47 1.83
C ILE A 235 10.06 -15.91 1.87
N ALA A 236 10.82 -16.84 1.28
CA ALA A 236 10.44 -18.25 1.22
C ALA A 236 10.73 -18.98 2.53
N GLU A 237 10.02 -18.58 3.60
CA GLU A 237 10.14 -19.13 4.96
C GLU A 237 8.77 -19.33 5.60
N ALA A 238 8.68 -20.31 6.53
CA ALA A 238 7.41 -20.76 7.12
C ALA A 238 6.51 -19.63 7.65
N LEU A 239 7.08 -18.73 8.48
CA LEU A 239 6.31 -17.65 9.10
C LEU A 239 5.87 -16.58 8.11
N ALA A 240 6.67 -16.28 7.09
CA ALA A 240 6.33 -15.27 6.10
C ALA A 240 5.27 -15.80 5.13
N VAL A 241 5.42 -17.05 4.68
CA VAL A 241 4.46 -17.71 3.79
C VAL A 241 3.13 -17.98 4.51
N GLY A 242 3.17 -18.43 5.78
CA GLY A 242 1.95 -18.68 6.56
C GLY A 242 1.07 -17.46 6.78
N GLN A 243 1.64 -16.27 6.82
CA GLN A 243 0.87 -15.02 6.95
C GLN A 243 0.18 -14.56 5.65
N LEU A 244 0.57 -15.10 4.50
CA LEU A 244 -0.02 -14.66 3.22
C LEU A 244 -1.51 -14.99 3.12
N ASP A 245 -1.96 -16.13 3.62
CA ASP A 245 -3.39 -16.49 3.60
C ASP A 245 -4.24 -15.47 4.37
N ASP A 246 -3.75 -14.98 5.50
CA ASP A 246 -4.42 -13.93 6.27
C ASP A 246 -4.44 -12.60 5.50
N ILE A 247 -3.30 -12.19 4.91
CA ILE A 247 -3.19 -10.97 4.11
C ILE A 247 -4.15 -11.05 2.91
N PHE A 248 -4.17 -12.15 2.17
CA PHE A 248 -5.07 -12.33 1.03
C PHE A 248 -6.55 -12.32 1.45
N THR A 249 -6.85 -12.85 2.62
CA THR A 249 -8.23 -12.87 3.15
C THR A 249 -8.68 -11.47 3.54
N GLU A 250 -7.83 -10.71 4.21
CA GLU A 250 -8.09 -9.30 4.57
C GLU A 250 -8.29 -8.44 3.32
N PHE A 251 -7.39 -8.52 2.33
CA PHE A 251 -7.53 -7.77 1.07
C PHE A 251 -8.86 -8.07 0.38
N ARG A 252 -9.24 -9.35 0.28
CA ARG A 252 -10.54 -9.74 -0.29
C ARG A 252 -11.71 -9.20 0.53
N GLY A 253 -11.58 -9.17 1.85
CA GLY A 253 -12.59 -8.61 2.75
C GLY A 253 -12.89 -7.14 2.49
N TYR A 254 -11.88 -6.36 2.03
CA TYR A 254 -12.03 -4.95 1.65
C TYR A 254 -12.39 -4.76 0.16
N GLY A 255 -12.54 -5.85 -0.60
CA GLY A 255 -12.76 -5.78 -2.04
C GLY A 255 -11.53 -5.30 -2.81
N LEU A 256 -10.32 -5.52 -2.26
CA LEU A 256 -9.03 -5.23 -2.87
C LEU A 256 -8.42 -6.53 -3.43
N GLY A 257 -7.67 -6.42 -4.52
CA GLY A 257 -6.94 -7.52 -5.13
C GLY A 257 -5.43 -7.33 -4.98
N ILE A 258 -4.72 -8.42 -4.73
CA ILE A 258 -3.26 -8.44 -4.81
C ILE A 258 -2.89 -8.72 -6.27
N ASP A 259 -2.04 -7.88 -6.85
CA ASP A 259 -1.66 -7.95 -8.27
C ASP A 259 -0.41 -8.82 -8.48
N HIS A 260 0.56 -8.78 -7.56
CA HIS A 260 1.85 -9.48 -7.72
C HIS A 260 2.46 -9.92 -6.40
N ILE A 261 3.28 -10.99 -6.44
CA ILE A 261 4.04 -11.50 -5.29
C ILE A 261 5.53 -11.42 -5.62
N ILE A 262 6.32 -10.80 -4.74
CA ILE A 262 7.78 -10.77 -4.82
C ILE A 262 8.34 -11.67 -3.72
N VAL A 263 9.02 -12.74 -4.11
CA VAL A 263 9.72 -13.65 -3.19
C VAL A 263 11.18 -13.25 -3.15
N ASN A 264 11.58 -12.57 -2.09
CA ASN A 264 12.91 -12.00 -1.92
C ASN A 264 13.85 -12.93 -1.14
N GLN A 265 15.16 -12.65 -1.19
CA GLN A 265 16.22 -13.35 -0.45
C GLN A 265 16.30 -14.85 -0.76
N VAL A 266 16.09 -15.22 -2.01
CA VAL A 266 16.18 -16.61 -2.45
C VAL A 266 17.65 -16.98 -2.72
N VAL A 267 18.11 -18.05 -2.14
CA VAL A 267 19.46 -18.60 -2.38
C VAL A 267 19.49 -19.23 -3.77
N GLU A 268 20.24 -18.62 -4.71
CA GLU A 268 20.45 -19.15 -6.07
C GLU A 268 21.72 -20.00 -6.15
N GLU A 269 22.82 -19.51 -5.52
CA GLU A 269 24.10 -20.20 -5.49
C GLU A 269 24.34 -20.82 -4.12
N ALA A 270 24.39 -22.14 -4.06
CA ALA A 270 24.56 -22.89 -2.82
C ALA A 270 25.97 -23.50 -2.77
N ASP A 271 26.94 -22.68 -2.34
CA ASP A 271 28.36 -23.04 -2.25
C ASP A 271 28.74 -23.73 -0.93
N SER A 272 27.79 -23.93 -0.03
CA SER A 272 27.98 -24.58 1.27
C SER A 272 26.81 -25.52 1.61
N PRO A 273 27.02 -26.54 2.45
CA PRO A 273 25.92 -27.40 2.94
C PRO A 273 24.80 -26.63 3.62
N PHE A 274 25.12 -25.53 4.28
CA PHE A 274 24.13 -24.65 4.91
C PHE A 274 23.25 -23.97 3.86
N LEU A 275 23.87 -23.34 2.84
CA LEU A 275 23.14 -22.68 1.77
C LEU A 275 22.34 -23.67 0.91
N ALA A 276 22.89 -24.88 0.68
CA ALA A 276 22.18 -25.95 -0.03
C ALA A 276 20.89 -26.39 0.72
N SER A 277 20.98 -26.55 2.05
CA SER A 277 19.82 -26.87 2.87
C SER A 277 18.78 -25.75 2.84
N LYS A 278 19.22 -24.48 2.97
CA LYS A 278 18.32 -23.31 2.88
C LYS A 278 17.66 -23.21 1.51
N ALA A 279 18.41 -23.38 0.43
CA ALA A 279 17.87 -23.35 -0.93
C ALA A 279 16.80 -24.45 -1.15
N SER A 280 17.08 -25.67 -0.68
CA SER A 280 16.11 -26.78 -0.77
C SER A 280 14.81 -26.49 0.00
N MET A 281 14.91 -25.94 1.21
CA MET A 281 13.74 -25.51 1.99
C MET A 281 12.95 -24.41 1.25
N GLN A 282 13.64 -23.40 0.71
CA GLN A 282 13.03 -22.29 -0.02
C GLN A 282 12.27 -22.75 -1.27
N GLN A 283 12.82 -23.72 -2.03
CA GLN A 283 12.15 -24.27 -3.20
C GLN A 283 10.79 -24.91 -2.85
N GLY A 284 10.68 -25.57 -1.69
CA GLY A 284 9.41 -26.09 -1.18
C GLY A 284 8.35 -24.99 -0.99
N TYR A 285 8.73 -23.87 -0.37
CA TYR A 285 7.82 -22.74 -0.18
C TYR A 285 7.49 -22.01 -1.48
N ILE A 286 8.45 -21.86 -2.40
CA ILE A 286 8.21 -21.26 -3.72
C ILE A 286 7.22 -22.09 -4.52
N ALA A 287 7.38 -23.43 -4.52
CA ALA A 287 6.44 -24.35 -5.16
C ALA A 287 5.04 -24.26 -4.55
N HIS A 288 4.96 -24.17 -3.20
CA HIS A 288 3.71 -23.95 -2.49
C HIS A 288 3.03 -22.64 -2.91
N LEU A 289 3.76 -21.51 -2.95
CA LEU A 289 3.24 -20.21 -3.36
C LEU A 289 2.69 -20.25 -4.80
N LYS A 290 3.44 -20.81 -5.75
CA LYS A 290 3.03 -20.95 -7.16
C LYS A 290 1.79 -21.84 -7.32
N GLY A 291 1.63 -22.85 -6.47
CA GLY A 291 0.45 -23.74 -6.49
C GLY A 291 -0.77 -23.17 -5.79
N ARG A 292 -0.56 -22.29 -4.80
CA ARG A 292 -1.62 -21.75 -3.94
C ARG A 292 -2.23 -20.46 -4.47
N TYR A 293 -1.42 -19.58 -5.05
CA TYR A 293 -1.84 -18.25 -5.49
C TYR A 293 -1.79 -18.16 -7.03
N GLU A 294 -2.80 -17.46 -7.59
CA GLU A 294 -2.91 -17.26 -9.04
C GLU A 294 -2.06 -16.09 -9.55
N GLN A 295 -1.55 -15.27 -8.62
CA GLN A 295 -0.75 -14.09 -8.92
C GLN A 295 0.60 -14.50 -9.51
N ASP A 296 1.06 -13.71 -10.47
CA ASP A 296 2.44 -13.83 -10.95
C ASP A 296 3.42 -13.56 -9.81
N SER A 297 4.54 -14.26 -9.83
CA SER A 297 5.57 -14.07 -8.81
C SER A 297 6.93 -13.81 -9.44
N THR A 298 7.63 -12.80 -8.92
CA THR A 298 9.04 -12.53 -9.22
C THR A 298 9.91 -13.02 -8.08
N ILE A 299 11.01 -13.68 -8.42
CA ILE A 299 11.99 -14.18 -7.46
C ILE A 299 13.20 -13.25 -7.48
N LEU A 300 13.57 -12.73 -6.31
CA LEU A 300 14.78 -11.94 -6.13
C LEU A 300 15.80 -12.73 -5.30
N PRO A 301 17.06 -12.76 -5.73
CA PRO A 301 18.09 -13.51 -5.02
C PRO A 301 18.48 -12.86 -3.69
N LEU A 302 19.05 -13.67 -2.82
CA LEU A 302 19.81 -13.19 -1.68
C LEU A 302 21.10 -12.54 -2.18
N LEU A 303 21.21 -11.23 -1.97
CA LEU A 303 22.40 -10.49 -2.39
C LEU A 303 23.48 -10.56 -1.31
N PRO A 304 24.77 -10.67 -1.67
CA PRO A 304 25.89 -10.77 -0.72
C PRO A 304 26.31 -9.41 -0.12
N TYR A 305 25.53 -8.35 -0.35
CA TYR A 305 25.79 -7.00 0.09
C TYR A 305 24.49 -6.27 0.46
N GLU A 306 24.65 -5.19 1.19
CA GLU A 306 23.55 -4.28 1.50
C GLU A 306 23.18 -3.45 0.27
N VAL A 307 21.87 -3.30 0.01
CA VAL A 307 21.39 -2.48 -1.11
C VAL A 307 21.31 -1.03 -0.66
N LYS A 308 22.34 -0.26 -1.02
CA LYS A 308 22.41 1.18 -0.79
C LYS A 308 23.00 1.89 -2.01
N GLY A 309 22.53 3.11 -2.25
CA GLY A 309 22.93 3.91 -3.40
C GLY A 309 22.31 3.43 -4.72
N ILE A 310 22.26 4.34 -5.68
CA ILE A 310 21.54 4.15 -6.95
C ILE A 310 22.07 2.94 -7.73
N GLU A 311 23.37 2.68 -7.74
CA GLU A 311 23.95 1.56 -8.51
C GLU A 311 23.51 0.19 -7.99
N ARG A 312 23.39 0.03 -6.67
CA ARG A 312 22.89 -1.21 -6.07
C ARG A 312 21.37 -1.37 -6.28
N ILE A 313 20.64 -0.26 -6.23
CA ILE A 313 19.19 -0.27 -6.54
C ILE A 313 18.95 -0.64 -8.00
N LYS A 314 19.76 -0.18 -8.96
CA LYS A 314 19.70 -0.58 -10.38
C LYS A 314 19.90 -2.09 -10.59
N GLU A 315 20.71 -2.73 -9.75
CA GLU A 315 20.89 -4.17 -9.84
C GLU A 315 19.63 -4.93 -9.44
N VAL A 316 18.96 -4.48 -8.36
CA VAL A 316 17.66 -5.02 -7.97
C VAL A 316 16.60 -4.71 -9.02
N GLU A 317 16.57 -3.50 -9.57
CA GLU A 317 15.66 -3.08 -10.64
C GLU A 317 15.76 -4.01 -11.85
N ARG A 318 16.97 -4.25 -12.36
CA ARG A 318 17.18 -5.18 -13.49
C ARG A 318 16.63 -6.58 -13.23
N ARG A 319 16.78 -7.10 -12.01
CA ARG A 319 16.28 -8.44 -11.65
C ARG A 319 14.75 -8.44 -11.46
N LEU A 320 14.22 -7.38 -10.87
CA LEU A 320 12.79 -7.25 -10.61
C LEU A 320 12.01 -7.16 -11.94
N PHE A 321 12.54 -6.49 -12.95
CA PHE A 321 11.89 -6.27 -14.24
C PHE A 321 12.41 -7.12 -15.40
N ALA A 322 13.35 -8.04 -15.17
CA ALA A 322 13.87 -8.96 -16.20
C ALA A 322 12.83 -9.93 -16.75
N SER A 323 11.74 -10.14 -16.02
CA SER A 323 10.67 -11.11 -16.36
C SER A 323 9.33 -10.46 -16.72
N TRP A 324 9.32 -9.14 -16.93
CA TRP A 324 8.11 -8.38 -17.24
C TRP A 324 7.96 -8.07 -18.73
#